data_b44be926fadd791c49fe442268f482a0
#
_entry.id   b44be926fadd791c49fe442268f482a0
#
_cell.length_a   1.000
_cell.length_b   1.000
_cell.length_c   1.000
_cell.angle_alpha   90.00
_cell.angle_beta   90.00
_cell.angle_gamma   90.00
#
_symmetry.space_group_name_H-M   'P 1'
#
loop_
_entity.id
_entity.type
_entity.pdbx_description
1 polymer ?
#
loop_
_entity_poly.entity_id
_entity_poly.type
_entity_poly.pdbx_seq_one_letter_code
_entity_poly.pdbx_strand_id
1 'polypeptide(L)'
;MGKDITEQILALLRIRDGQGDIIKKTQIVDSGNFKAKRENWTNTLNDQQLELMLDLTDIQIELAEESLNPLFDDTHTAMSESAIGLKKGEAGEVTQKAQTQSKEIITDLINLILETNNSPQSSTQGLSITAMQFLMQQLGQGGEG
;
A
#
# COMPACT_ATOMS: atom_id res chain seq x y z
N MET A 1 -3.48 23.25 -9.73
CA MET A 1 -3.43 22.89 -9.78
C MET A 1 -2.69 22.44 -10.03
N GLY A 2 -2.57 22.28 -10.13
CA GLY A 2 -1.75 21.70 -10.58
C GLY A 2 -0.84 20.76 -10.03
N LYS A 3 -1.15 20.19 -9.00
CA LYS A 3 -0.32 19.24 -8.47
C LYS A 3 -0.29 18.07 -9.36
N ASP A 4 0.86 17.58 -9.63
CA ASP A 4 1.01 16.43 -10.50
C ASP A 4 0.67 15.16 -9.72
N ILE A 5 -0.50 14.66 -9.91
CA ILE A 5 -0.92 13.47 -9.18
C ILE A 5 -0.15 12.23 -9.59
N THR A 6 0.61 12.31 -10.67
CA THR A 6 1.40 11.16 -11.06
C THR A 6 2.34 10.72 -9.95
N GLU A 7 2.93 11.69 -9.26
CA GLU A 7 3.82 11.35 -8.17
C GLU A 7 3.10 10.67 -7.03
N GLN A 8 1.89 11.12 -6.71
CA GLN A 8 1.14 10.50 -5.64
C GLN A 8 0.69 9.08 -6.02
N ILE A 9 0.34 8.88 -7.28
CA ILE A 9 -0.04 7.55 -7.73
C ILE A 9 1.17 6.63 -7.68
N LEU A 10 2.32 7.11 -8.13
CA LEU A 10 3.53 6.28 -8.05
C LEU A 10 3.89 5.95 -6.61
N ALA A 11 3.71 6.93 -5.72
CA ALA A 11 4.00 6.68 -4.32
C ALA A 11 3.05 5.64 -3.73
N LEU A 12 1.77 5.71 -4.08
CA LEU A 12 0.81 4.73 -3.62
C LEU A 12 1.13 3.35 -4.16
N LEU A 13 1.56 3.27 -5.41
CA LEU A 13 1.93 1.99 -5.99
C LEU A 13 3.14 1.41 -5.27
N ARG A 14 4.08 2.26 -4.87
CA ARG A 14 5.23 1.78 -4.12
C ARG A 14 4.81 1.26 -2.76
N ILE A 15 3.86 1.93 -2.11
CA ILE A 15 3.37 1.48 -0.83
C ILE A 15 2.66 0.15 -0.99
N ARG A 16 1.87 0.01 -2.06
CA ARG A 16 1.18 -1.26 -2.32
C ARG A 16 2.18 -2.38 -2.55
N ASP A 17 3.23 -2.07 -3.30
CA ASP A 17 4.27 -3.04 -3.57
C ASP A 17 4.98 -3.43 -2.28
N GLY A 18 5.29 -2.45 -1.44
CA GLY A 18 5.91 -2.72 -0.15
C GLY A 18 5.02 -3.57 0.74
N GLN A 19 3.72 -3.31 0.70
CA GLN A 19 2.79 -4.11 1.49
C GLN A 19 2.77 -5.55 0.97
N GLY A 20 2.83 -5.73 -0.34
CA GLY A 20 2.91 -7.06 -0.92
C GLY A 20 4.16 -7.80 -0.49
N ASP A 21 5.27 -7.07 -0.39
CA ASP A 21 6.51 -7.65 0.05
C ASP A 21 6.42 -8.08 1.50
N ILE A 22 5.79 -7.27 2.34
CA ILE A 22 5.60 -7.61 3.74
C ILE A 22 4.72 -8.85 3.85
N ILE A 23 3.70 -8.97 3.02
CA ILE A 23 2.83 -10.14 3.03
C ILE A 23 3.65 -11.39 2.73
N LYS A 24 4.47 -11.33 1.69
CA LYS A 24 5.27 -12.49 1.31
C LYS A 24 6.21 -12.90 2.43
N LYS A 25 6.87 -11.92 3.03
CA LYS A 25 7.80 -12.22 4.10
C LYS A 25 7.10 -12.73 5.33
N THR A 26 5.91 -12.19 5.62
CA THR A 26 5.12 -12.67 6.74
C THR A 26 4.71 -14.13 6.53
N GLN A 27 4.36 -14.47 5.29
CA GLN A 27 3.99 -15.84 4.97
C GLN A 27 5.17 -16.78 5.17
N ILE A 28 6.36 -16.34 4.82
CA ILE A 28 7.55 -17.15 5.00
C ILE A 28 7.78 -17.39 6.49
N VAL A 29 7.66 -16.35 7.30
CA VAL A 29 7.86 -16.49 8.74
C VAL A 29 6.80 -17.41 9.32
N ASP A 30 5.55 -17.28 8.86
CA ASP A 30 4.47 -18.08 9.39
C ASP A 30 4.62 -19.54 9.04
N SER A 31 5.05 -19.84 7.82
CA SER A 31 5.15 -21.21 7.38
C SER A 31 6.44 -21.89 7.81
N GLY A 32 7.41 -21.14 8.25
CA GLY A 32 8.68 -21.71 8.61
C GLY A 32 8.76 -22.08 10.07
N ASN A 33 9.83 -22.79 10.40
CA ASN A 33 10.02 -23.21 11.76
C ASN A 33 11.21 -22.44 12.30
N PHE A 34 11.11 -21.15 12.32
CA PHE A 34 12.25 -20.31 12.68
C PHE A 34 12.08 -19.66 14.05
N LYS A 35 11.84 -20.48 15.05
CA LYS A 35 11.56 -19.93 16.36
C LYS A 35 12.61 -18.98 16.85
N ALA A 36 13.85 -19.30 16.66
CA ALA A 36 14.92 -18.47 17.18
C ALA A 36 14.98 -17.10 16.53
N LYS A 37 14.58 -17.01 15.30
CA LYS A 37 14.67 -15.75 14.57
C LYS A 37 13.32 -15.10 14.34
N ARG A 38 12.26 -15.76 14.74
CA ARG A 38 10.91 -15.27 14.45
C ARG A 38 10.69 -13.89 15.01
N GLU A 39 11.07 -13.68 16.25
CA GLU A 39 10.84 -12.42 16.89
C GLU A 39 11.61 -11.30 16.18
N ASN A 40 12.84 -11.56 15.78
CA ASN A 40 13.61 -10.57 15.09
C ASN A 40 12.96 -10.24 13.75
N TRP A 41 12.51 -11.26 13.04
CA TRP A 41 11.92 -11.05 11.72
C TRP A 41 10.58 -10.31 11.81
N THR A 42 9.75 -10.69 12.79
CA THR A 42 8.47 -9.99 12.93
C THR A 42 8.69 -8.56 13.40
N ASN A 43 9.72 -8.30 14.20
CA ASN A 43 10.02 -6.94 14.59
C ASN A 43 10.49 -6.11 13.39
N THR A 44 11.30 -6.70 12.52
CA THR A 44 11.72 -6.01 11.32
C THR A 44 10.52 -5.71 10.42
N LEU A 45 9.61 -6.68 10.29
CA LEU A 45 8.44 -6.46 9.48
C LEU A 45 7.53 -5.41 10.10
N ASN A 46 7.46 -5.37 11.44
CA ASN A 46 6.69 -4.35 12.10
C ASN A 46 7.26 -2.97 11.78
N ASP A 47 8.57 -2.82 11.79
CA ASP A 47 9.18 -1.55 11.46
C ASP A 47 8.87 -1.16 10.02
N GLN A 48 8.92 -2.12 9.10
CA GLN A 48 8.60 -1.85 7.72
C GLN A 48 7.14 -1.44 7.55
N GLN A 49 6.26 -2.09 8.30
CA GLN A 49 4.85 -1.75 8.22
C GLN A 49 4.60 -0.33 8.73
N LEU A 50 5.29 0.05 9.80
CA LEU A 50 5.13 1.40 10.32
C LEU A 50 5.66 2.44 9.36
N GLU A 51 6.71 2.10 8.63
CA GLU A 51 7.24 3.00 7.63
C GLU A 51 6.23 3.24 6.52
N LEU A 52 5.56 2.20 6.08
CA LEU A 52 4.53 2.35 5.05
C LEU A 52 3.39 3.25 5.56
N MET A 53 3.07 3.14 6.84
CA MET A 53 2.03 3.98 7.42
C MET A 53 2.43 5.46 7.38
N LEU A 54 3.69 5.74 7.65
CA LEU A 54 4.16 7.12 7.59
C LEU A 54 4.12 7.64 6.16
N ASP A 55 4.55 6.81 5.22
CA ASP A 55 4.51 7.21 3.82
C ASP A 55 3.08 7.46 3.37
N LEU A 56 2.15 6.63 3.84
CA LEU A 56 0.76 6.80 3.48
C LEU A 56 0.21 8.11 4.03
N THR A 57 0.59 8.47 5.25
CA THR A 57 0.16 9.72 5.85
C THR A 57 0.66 10.90 5.02
N ASP A 58 1.90 10.83 4.56
CA ASP A 58 2.44 11.91 3.75
C ASP A 58 1.65 12.10 2.46
N ILE A 59 1.26 10.99 1.84
CA ILE A 59 0.48 11.08 0.61
C ILE A 59 -0.90 11.65 0.90
N GLN A 60 -1.50 11.24 2.00
CA GLN A 60 -2.82 11.73 2.37
C GLN A 60 -2.78 13.25 2.53
N ILE A 61 -1.75 13.74 3.18
CA ILE A 61 -1.60 15.16 3.39
C ILE A 61 -1.35 15.90 2.08
N GLU A 62 -0.51 15.34 1.23
CA GLU A 62 -0.21 15.97 -0.04
C GLU A 62 -1.41 16.03 -0.97
N LEU A 63 -2.21 14.98 -1.00
CA LEU A 63 -3.38 14.97 -1.85
C LEU A 63 -4.45 15.91 -1.32
N ALA A 64 -4.54 16.02 -0.01
CA ALA A 64 -5.50 16.93 0.64
C ALA A 64 -6.89 16.79 0.06
N GLU A 65 -7.30 15.53 -0.19
CA GLU A 65 -8.59 15.27 -0.77
C GLU A 65 -9.47 14.62 0.26
N GLU A 66 -10.36 15.39 0.87
CA GLU A 66 -11.17 14.91 1.97
C GLU A 66 -12.04 13.71 1.62
N SER A 67 -12.49 13.64 0.39
CA SER A 67 -13.35 12.53 0.01
C SER A 67 -12.64 11.19 0.08
N LEU A 68 -11.31 11.19 0.06
CA LEU A 68 -10.54 9.96 0.13
C LEU A 68 -10.16 9.60 1.56
N ASN A 69 -10.39 10.49 2.51
CA ASN A 69 -9.96 10.23 3.88
C ASN A 69 -10.50 8.92 4.45
N PRO A 70 -11.75 8.54 4.20
CA PRO A 70 -12.21 7.27 4.76
C PRO A 70 -11.38 6.08 4.31
N LEU A 71 -10.95 6.08 3.04
CA LEU A 71 -10.13 4.98 2.55
C LEU A 71 -8.74 5.04 3.13
N PHE A 72 -8.17 6.23 3.28
CA PHE A 72 -6.88 6.35 3.94
C PHE A 72 -6.97 5.87 5.39
N ASP A 73 -8.05 6.24 6.08
CA ASP A 73 -8.22 5.85 7.47
C ASP A 73 -8.37 4.34 7.58
N ASP A 74 -9.12 3.73 6.68
CA ASP A 74 -9.31 2.28 6.71
C ASP A 74 -7.98 1.57 6.42
N THR A 75 -7.18 2.14 5.52
CA THR A 75 -5.88 1.56 5.24
C THR A 75 -4.99 1.64 6.47
N HIS A 76 -5.00 2.79 7.14
CA HIS A 76 -4.21 2.95 8.35
C HIS A 76 -4.64 1.96 9.42
N THR A 77 -5.93 1.73 9.54
CA THR A 77 -6.43 0.78 10.52
C THR A 77 -5.94 -0.63 10.21
N ALA A 78 -6.01 -1.01 8.95
CA ALA A 78 -5.55 -2.35 8.57
C ALA A 78 -4.05 -2.49 8.77
N MET A 79 -3.29 -1.46 8.41
CA MET A 79 -1.84 -1.51 8.61
C MET A 79 -1.49 -1.55 10.09
N SER A 80 -2.27 -0.84 10.91
CA SER A 80 -2.03 -0.82 12.34
C SER A 80 -2.28 -2.20 12.94
N GLU A 81 -3.32 -2.88 12.48
CA GLU A 81 -3.59 -4.23 12.96
C GLU A 81 -2.45 -5.17 12.59
N SER A 82 -1.93 -5.01 11.38
CA SER A 82 -0.79 -5.79 10.96
C SER A 82 0.42 -5.51 11.85
N ALA A 83 0.69 -4.23 12.09
CA ALA A 83 1.84 -3.86 12.90
C ALA A 83 1.73 -4.40 14.32
N ILE A 84 0.54 -4.32 14.89
CA ILE A 84 0.34 -4.81 16.25
C ILE A 84 0.57 -6.32 16.29
N GLY A 85 0.05 -7.04 15.32
CA GLY A 85 0.26 -8.48 15.26
C GLY A 85 1.74 -8.82 15.12
N LEU A 86 2.42 -8.14 14.22
CA LEU A 86 3.83 -8.40 14.01
C LEU A 86 4.65 -8.09 15.26
N LYS A 87 4.29 -7.03 15.97
CA LYS A 87 5.01 -6.68 17.16
C LYS A 87 4.85 -7.77 18.22
N LYS A 88 3.73 -8.46 18.22
CA LYS A 88 3.51 -9.54 19.14
C LYS A 88 4.11 -10.85 18.64
N GLY A 89 4.76 -10.83 17.50
CA GLY A 89 5.33 -12.03 16.93
C GLY A 89 4.32 -12.91 16.21
N GLU A 90 3.16 -12.35 15.89
CA GLU A 90 2.11 -13.10 15.23
C GLU A 90 2.17 -12.87 13.73
N ALA A 91 2.40 -13.91 12.98
CA ALA A 91 2.48 -13.82 11.53
C ALA A 91 1.39 -14.66 10.86
N GLY A 92 0.37 -14.99 11.61
CA GLY A 92 -0.64 -15.91 11.11
C GLY A 92 -1.74 -15.25 10.33
N GLU A 93 -2.85 -15.95 10.26
CA GLU A 93 -3.95 -15.55 9.42
C GLU A 93 -4.50 -14.16 9.69
N VAL A 94 -4.66 -13.80 10.94
CA VAL A 94 -5.23 -12.50 11.28
C VAL A 94 -4.33 -11.38 10.78
N THR A 95 -3.02 -11.51 11.02
CA THR A 95 -2.07 -10.51 10.59
C THR A 95 -2.03 -10.43 9.07
N GLN A 96 -1.99 -11.58 8.41
CA GLN A 96 -1.93 -11.60 6.96
C GLN A 96 -3.21 -11.04 6.33
N LYS A 97 -4.34 -11.28 6.96
CA LYS A 97 -5.59 -10.76 6.46
C LYS A 97 -5.59 -9.22 6.51
N ALA A 98 -5.09 -8.66 7.61
CA ALA A 98 -5.00 -7.22 7.72
C ALA A 98 -4.07 -6.65 6.66
N GLN A 99 -2.97 -7.33 6.39
CA GLN A 99 -2.03 -6.89 5.38
C GLN A 99 -2.67 -6.91 3.99
N THR A 100 -3.39 -7.98 3.69
CA THR A 100 -4.05 -8.10 2.40
C THR A 100 -5.14 -7.03 2.25
N GLN A 101 -5.85 -6.77 3.33
CA GLN A 101 -6.90 -5.77 3.31
C GLN A 101 -6.32 -4.40 3.01
N SER A 102 -5.20 -4.04 3.64
CA SER A 102 -4.59 -2.75 3.38
C SER A 102 -4.16 -2.64 1.92
N LYS A 103 -3.63 -3.73 1.35
CA LYS A 103 -3.21 -3.72 -0.03
C LYS A 103 -4.41 -3.51 -0.96
N GLU A 104 -5.53 -4.13 -0.64
CA GLU A 104 -6.73 -4.00 -1.45
C GLU A 104 -7.28 -2.57 -1.39
N ILE A 105 -7.27 -1.97 -0.21
CA ILE A 105 -7.79 -0.62 -0.08
C ILE A 105 -6.89 0.36 -0.83
N ILE A 106 -5.57 0.14 -0.78
CA ILE A 106 -4.66 1.00 -1.53
C ILE A 106 -4.95 0.88 -3.02
N THR A 107 -5.26 -0.31 -3.50
CA THR A 107 -5.63 -0.50 -4.89
C THR A 107 -6.89 0.30 -5.22
N ASP A 108 -7.86 0.28 -4.30
CA ASP A 108 -9.08 1.05 -4.50
C ASP A 108 -8.79 2.55 -4.53
N LEU A 109 -7.88 3.00 -3.67
CA LEU A 109 -7.48 4.40 -3.64
C LEU A 109 -6.89 4.80 -4.98
N ILE A 110 -5.98 3.99 -5.49
CA ILE A 110 -5.35 4.29 -6.77
C ILE A 110 -6.40 4.38 -7.86
N ASN A 111 -7.30 3.42 -7.90
CA ASN A 111 -8.33 3.41 -8.93
C ASN A 111 -9.25 4.63 -8.82
N LEU A 112 -9.59 5.02 -7.60
CA LEU A 112 -10.44 6.16 -7.43
C LEU A 112 -9.76 7.44 -7.87
N ILE A 113 -8.49 7.58 -7.54
CA ILE A 113 -7.75 8.76 -7.95
C ILE A 113 -7.67 8.83 -9.47
N LEU A 114 -7.40 7.68 -10.10
CA LEU A 114 -7.32 7.63 -11.54
C LEU A 114 -8.68 7.96 -12.17
N GLU A 115 -9.75 7.43 -11.62
CA GLU A 115 -11.08 7.69 -12.13
C GLU A 115 -11.43 9.16 -12.00
N THR A 116 -11.15 9.73 -10.85
CA THR A 116 -11.48 11.12 -10.62
C THR A 116 -10.74 12.04 -11.58
N ASN A 117 -9.51 11.72 -11.86
CA ASN A 117 -8.71 12.55 -12.72
C ASN A 117 -8.89 12.23 -14.19
N ASN A 118 -9.66 11.21 -14.49
CA ASN A 118 -9.98 10.86 -15.86
C ASN A 118 -11.45 11.13 -16.11
N SER A 119 -11.99 12.10 -15.40
CA SER A 119 -13.39 12.42 -15.62
C SER A 119 -13.56 12.97 -17.03
N PRO A 120 -14.75 12.94 -17.52
CA PRO A 120 -14.98 13.30 -18.92
C PRO A 120 -14.33 14.58 -19.39
N GLN A 121 -14.32 15.57 -18.56
CA GLN A 121 -13.77 16.78 -18.99
C GLN A 121 -12.30 16.72 -19.11
N SER A 122 -11.63 16.04 -18.28
CA SER A 122 -10.19 16.06 -18.28
C SER A 122 -9.60 14.78 -18.76
N SER A 123 -10.44 13.85 -19.11
CA SER A 123 -9.93 12.56 -19.44
C SER A 123 -8.91 12.60 -20.52
N THR A 124 -9.08 13.44 -21.42
CA THR A 124 -8.20 13.39 -22.54
C THR A 124 -6.86 13.88 -22.18
N GLN A 125 -6.80 14.57 -21.10
CA GLN A 125 -5.58 15.02 -20.89
C GLN A 125 -5.08 14.32 -19.82
N GLY A 126 -4.96 14.69 -18.81
CA GLY A 126 -4.55 14.10 -17.67
C GLY A 126 -3.69 12.96 -17.99
N LEU A 127 -3.90 11.94 -17.29
CA LEU A 127 -3.18 10.74 -17.51
C LEU A 127 -3.90 9.98 -18.55
N SER A 128 -3.36 9.95 -19.70
CA SER A 128 -3.97 9.19 -20.75
C SER A 128 -3.88 7.73 -20.37
N ILE A 129 -4.61 6.93 -21.09
CA ILE A 129 -4.59 5.51 -20.88
C ILE A 129 -3.17 4.99 -21.08
N THR A 130 -2.45 5.57 -22.03
CA THR A 130 -1.08 5.14 -22.27
C THR A 130 -0.21 5.40 -21.05
N ALA A 131 -0.35 6.57 -20.45
CA ALA A 131 0.44 6.89 -19.28
C ALA A 131 0.11 5.96 -18.12
N MET A 132 -1.18 5.66 -17.96
CA MET A 132 -1.59 4.75 -16.91
C MET A 132 -1.02 3.38 -17.15
N GLN A 133 -1.08 2.90 -18.37
CA GLN A 133 -0.54 1.60 -18.67
C GLN A 133 0.96 1.56 -18.44
N PHE A 134 1.65 2.64 -18.78
CA PHE A 134 3.07 2.69 -18.59
C PHE A 134 3.40 2.61 -17.10
N LEU A 135 2.67 3.34 -16.26
CA LEU A 135 2.90 3.29 -14.83
C LEU A 135 2.65 1.90 -14.28
N MET A 136 1.53 1.31 -14.68
CA MET A 136 1.20 -0.01 -14.19
C MET A 136 2.22 -1.03 -14.66
N GLN A 137 2.67 -0.89 -15.89
CA GLN A 137 3.62 -1.82 -16.41
C GLN A 137 4.95 -1.74 -15.69
N GLN A 138 5.43 -0.54 -15.44
CA GLN A 138 6.67 -0.38 -14.72
C GLN A 138 6.62 -1.00 -13.35
N LEU A 139 5.55 -0.78 -12.65
CA LEU A 139 5.43 -1.31 -11.33
C LEU A 139 5.12 -2.78 -11.34
N GLY A 140 4.38 -3.22 -12.34
CA GLY A 140 4.07 -4.62 -12.47
C GLY A 140 5.31 -5.45 -12.70
N GLN A 141 6.23 -4.93 -13.47
CA GLN A 141 7.44 -5.65 -13.69
C GLN A 141 8.26 -5.76 -12.44
N GLY A 142 8.34 -4.71 -11.69
CA GLY A 142 9.09 -4.76 -10.47
C GLY A 142 8.41 -5.64 -9.45
N GLY A 143 7.12 -5.53 -9.35
CA GLY A 143 6.43 -6.21 -8.31
C GLY A 143 6.07 -7.60 -8.63
N GLU A 144 6.04 -7.94 -9.89
CA GLU A 144 5.64 -9.15 -10.25
C GLU A 144 6.42 -10.11 -9.73
N GLY A 145 7.38 -9.94 -9.49
CA GLY A 145 8.18 -10.79 -8.71
C GLY A 145 7.77 -12.17 -8.82
#